data_c35611754f9e1432a54e3ed63227c1b2
#
_entry.id   c35611754f9e1432a54e3ed63227c1b2
#
_cell.length_a   1.000
_cell.length_b   1.000
_cell.length_c   1.000
_cell.angle_alpha   90.00
_cell.angle_beta   90.00
_cell.angle_gamma   90.00
#
_symmetry.space_group_name_H-M   'P 1'
#
loop_
_entity.id
_entity.type
_entity.pdbx_description
1 polymer ?
#
loop_
_entity_poly.entity_id
_entity_poly.type
_entity_poly.pdbx_seq_one_letter_code
_entity_poly.pdbx_strand_id
1 'polypeptide(L)'
;MIISNDFRSNTLDKVWLKRYPADVPAEIDADRYSSLIEMFEHAVQRYADQPAFINMGEVMTFRKLEERSRAFAAYLQNELGLKKGDRVALMMPNLLQYPIALFGILRAGMVVVNVNPLYTPRELEHQLNDSGASAIVIVSNFAHTLEKVVFNTQVKHVILTRMG
;
A
#
# COMPACT_ATOMS: atom_id res chain seq x y z
N MET A 1 21.00 40.20 22.01
CA MET A 1 21.29 38.85 22.52
C MET A 1 20.93 37.89 21.41
N ILE A 2 21.93 37.52 20.60
CA ILE A 2 21.75 36.64 19.44
C ILE A 2 21.95 35.22 19.95
N ILE A 3 20.89 34.43 19.96
CA ILE A 3 20.98 33.00 20.26
C ILE A 3 21.37 32.32 18.94
N SER A 4 22.65 31.98 18.80
CA SER A 4 23.10 31.12 17.69
C SER A 4 22.60 29.70 17.94
N ASN A 5 21.68 29.24 17.10
CA ASN A 5 21.25 27.84 17.07
C ASN A 5 22.36 26.98 16.43
N ASP A 6 23.35 26.63 17.22
CA ASP A 6 24.37 25.65 16.84
C ASP A 6 23.83 24.24 17.14
N PHE A 7 22.84 23.80 16.37
CA PHE A 7 22.51 22.37 16.23
C PHE A 7 23.55 21.70 15.33
N ARG A 8 24.83 21.77 15.71
CA ARG A 8 25.85 20.93 15.10
C ARG A 8 25.61 19.52 15.58
N SER A 9 25.17 18.69 14.61
CA SER A 9 25.31 17.24 14.52
C SER A 9 25.94 16.59 15.76
N ASN A 10 25.14 16.31 16.76
CA ASN A 10 25.48 15.23 17.69
C ASN A 10 25.35 13.96 16.87
N THR A 11 26.42 13.56 16.22
CA THR A 11 26.56 12.21 15.63
C THR A 11 26.54 11.25 16.80
N LEU A 12 25.34 10.85 17.21
CA LEU A 12 25.15 9.75 18.13
C LEU A 12 25.98 8.58 17.56
N ASP A 13 26.96 8.12 18.33
CA ASP A 13 27.68 6.90 17.97
C ASP A 13 26.67 5.84 17.60
N LYS A 14 26.69 5.39 16.33
CA LYS A 14 25.77 4.38 15.79
C LYS A 14 26.05 3.02 16.43
N VAL A 15 25.90 2.94 17.77
CA VAL A 15 26.26 1.76 18.59
C VAL A 15 25.57 0.48 18.14
N TRP A 16 24.38 0.61 17.49
CA TRP A 16 23.64 -0.50 16.94
C TRP A 16 24.34 -1.20 15.77
N LEU A 17 25.22 -0.53 15.04
CA LEU A 17 25.96 -1.13 13.92
C LEU A 17 26.83 -2.29 14.36
N LYS A 18 27.29 -2.30 15.62
CA LYS A 18 28.05 -3.43 16.21
C LYS A 18 27.23 -4.72 16.29
N ARG A 19 25.90 -4.63 16.16
CA ARG A 19 24.96 -5.77 16.19
C ARG A 19 24.44 -6.17 14.82
N TYR A 20 24.81 -5.42 13.76
CA TYR A 20 24.40 -5.78 12.43
C TYR A 20 25.12 -7.06 11.96
N PRO A 21 24.42 -8.01 11.32
CA PRO A 21 25.06 -9.09 10.59
C PRO A 21 26.01 -8.54 9.52
N ALA A 22 27.04 -9.30 9.17
CA ALA A 22 28.07 -8.84 8.23
C ALA A 22 27.57 -8.53 6.82
N ASP A 23 26.45 -9.12 6.44
CA ASP A 23 25.78 -8.95 5.13
C ASP A 23 24.75 -7.79 5.11
N VAL A 24 24.52 -7.15 6.26
CA VAL A 24 23.61 -6.00 6.36
C VAL A 24 24.42 -4.70 6.30
N PRO A 25 24.22 -3.85 5.25
CA PRO A 25 24.94 -2.59 5.15
C PRO A 25 24.54 -1.61 6.25
N ALA A 26 25.48 -0.76 6.66
CA ALA A 26 25.25 0.25 7.69
C ALA A 26 24.22 1.33 7.28
N GLU A 27 24.10 1.56 5.99
CA GLU A 27 23.18 2.53 5.39
C GLU A 27 22.49 1.92 4.17
N ILE A 28 21.25 2.33 3.92
CA ILE A 28 20.53 1.94 2.72
C ILE A 28 20.98 2.80 1.53
N ASP A 29 21.04 2.19 0.36
CA ASP A 29 21.14 2.92 -0.90
C ASP A 29 19.73 3.33 -1.33
N ALA A 30 19.38 4.59 -1.07
CA ALA A 30 18.05 5.12 -1.36
C ALA A 30 17.77 5.24 -2.87
N ASP A 31 18.81 5.30 -3.70
CA ASP A 31 18.72 5.48 -5.15
C ASP A 31 18.77 4.15 -5.91
N ARG A 32 18.84 3.03 -5.20
CA ARG A 32 18.92 1.68 -5.80
C ARG A 32 17.75 1.35 -6.71
N TYR A 33 16.57 1.88 -6.40
CA TYR A 33 15.35 1.70 -7.19
C TYR A 33 14.65 3.04 -7.38
N SER A 34 14.23 3.35 -8.60
CA SER A 34 13.52 4.59 -8.90
C SER A 34 12.07 4.60 -8.37
N SER A 35 11.53 3.43 -8.03
CA SER A 35 10.16 3.28 -7.52
C SER A 35 9.94 1.96 -6.78
N LEU A 36 8.86 1.90 -5.99
CA LEU A 36 8.40 0.65 -5.37
C LEU A 36 8.02 -0.42 -6.41
N ILE A 37 7.55 -0.01 -7.57
CA ILE A 37 7.20 -0.94 -8.65
C ILE A 37 8.45 -1.54 -9.27
N GLU A 38 9.49 -0.76 -9.51
CA GLU A 38 10.77 -1.29 -9.98
C GLU A 38 11.36 -2.29 -8.98
N MET A 39 11.37 -1.95 -7.69
CA MET A 39 11.81 -2.87 -6.64
C MET A 39 11.00 -4.19 -6.66
N PHE A 40 9.69 -4.09 -6.83
CA PHE A 40 8.81 -5.26 -6.91
C PHE A 40 9.09 -6.10 -8.16
N GLU A 41 9.29 -5.48 -9.33
CA GLU A 41 9.61 -6.17 -10.58
C GLU A 41 10.96 -6.91 -10.50
N HIS A 42 11.96 -6.31 -9.88
CA HIS A 42 13.23 -6.98 -9.57
C HIS A 42 13.03 -8.21 -8.68
N ALA A 43 12.18 -8.09 -7.65
CA ALA A 43 11.88 -9.22 -6.78
C ALA A 43 11.15 -10.34 -7.53
N VAL A 44 10.19 -10.00 -8.42
CA VAL A 44 9.49 -10.96 -9.27
C VAL A 44 10.45 -11.69 -10.20
N GLN A 45 11.37 -10.97 -10.87
CA GLN A 45 12.37 -11.57 -11.74
C GLN A 45 13.26 -12.58 -11.01
N ARG A 46 13.66 -12.24 -9.78
CA ARG A 46 14.58 -13.07 -8.99
C ARG A 46 13.90 -14.25 -8.29
N TYR A 47 12.66 -14.10 -7.86
CA TYR A 47 11.97 -15.01 -6.95
C TYR A 47 10.62 -15.51 -7.47
N ALA A 48 10.39 -15.48 -8.78
CA ALA A 48 9.10 -15.70 -9.43
C ALA A 48 8.24 -16.82 -8.80
N ASP A 49 8.83 -18.00 -8.62
CA ASP A 49 8.13 -19.19 -8.16
C ASP A 49 8.19 -19.41 -6.64
N GLN A 50 8.85 -18.51 -5.93
CA GLN A 50 8.92 -18.58 -4.47
C GLN A 50 7.67 -17.96 -3.84
N PRO A 51 7.30 -18.39 -2.62
CA PRO A 51 6.26 -17.76 -1.83
C PRO A 51 6.57 -16.29 -1.55
N ALA A 52 5.65 -15.39 -1.93
CA ALA A 52 5.71 -13.97 -1.55
C ALA A 52 4.89 -13.72 -0.29
N PHE A 53 3.69 -14.31 -0.22
CA PHE A 53 2.77 -14.19 0.92
C PHE A 53 2.09 -15.52 1.20
N ILE A 54 1.83 -15.75 2.49
CA ILE A 54 1.07 -16.92 2.96
C ILE A 54 -0.02 -16.40 3.91
N ASN A 55 -1.26 -16.81 3.68
CA ASN A 55 -2.38 -16.46 4.55
C ASN A 55 -3.42 -17.59 4.55
N MET A 56 -3.85 -18.01 5.75
CA MET A 56 -4.87 -19.06 5.94
C MET A 56 -4.58 -20.36 5.18
N GLY A 57 -3.30 -20.74 5.07
CA GLY A 57 -2.85 -21.94 4.35
C GLY A 57 -2.67 -21.77 2.83
N GLU A 58 -3.16 -20.67 2.27
CA GLU A 58 -2.97 -20.35 0.85
C GLU A 58 -1.63 -19.64 0.61
N VAL A 59 -0.96 -20.06 -0.46
CA VAL A 59 0.35 -19.51 -0.87
C VAL A 59 0.18 -18.67 -2.14
N MET A 60 0.68 -17.44 -2.10
CA MET A 60 0.83 -16.56 -3.25
C MET A 60 2.30 -16.42 -3.62
N THR A 61 2.69 -16.88 -4.80
CA THR A 61 4.04 -16.68 -5.34
C THR A 61 4.22 -15.26 -5.85
N PHE A 62 5.48 -14.83 -6.03
CA PHE A 62 5.78 -13.52 -6.65
C PHE A 62 5.20 -13.41 -8.06
N ARG A 63 5.27 -14.47 -8.87
CA ARG A 63 4.66 -14.54 -10.21
C ARG A 63 3.15 -14.30 -10.16
N LYS A 64 2.44 -15.01 -9.29
CA LYS A 64 0.99 -14.89 -9.15
C LYS A 64 0.57 -13.51 -8.64
N LEU A 65 1.36 -12.92 -7.75
CA LEU A 65 1.14 -11.55 -7.28
C LEU A 65 1.33 -10.53 -8.42
N GLU A 66 2.37 -10.71 -9.22
CA GLU A 66 2.64 -9.86 -10.39
C GLU A 66 1.49 -9.92 -11.39
N GLU A 67 1.06 -11.11 -11.80
CA GLU A 67 -0.05 -11.31 -12.74
C GLU A 67 -1.35 -10.67 -12.24
N ARG A 68 -1.71 -10.91 -10.98
CA ARG A 68 -2.93 -10.39 -10.40
C ARG A 68 -2.90 -8.88 -10.19
N SER A 69 -1.76 -8.32 -9.75
CA SER A 69 -1.61 -6.87 -9.59
C SER A 69 -1.65 -6.15 -10.93
N ARG A 70 -1.08 -6.74 -11.99
CA ARG A 70 -1.18 -6.21 -13.36
C ARG A 70 -2.61 -6.21 -13.88
N ALA A 71 -3.34 -7.31 -13.69
CA ALA A 71 -4.74 -7.40 -14.07
C ALA A 71 -5.61 -6.39 -13.31
N PHE A 72 -5.33 -6.21 -12.01
CA PHE A 72 -6.05 -5.22 -11.20
C PHE A 72 -5.73 -3.78 -11.62
N ALA A 73 -4.48 -3.47 -11.96
CA ALA A 73 -4.12 -2.16 -12.51
C ALA A 73 -4.87 -1.86 -13.82
N ALA A 74 -4.93 -2.84 -14.73
CA ALA A 74 -5.69 -2.71 -15.98
C ALA A 74 -7.19 -2.47 -15.74
N TYR A 75 -7.78 -3.18 -14.77
CA TYR A 75 -9.17 -2.97 -14.37
C TYR A 75 -9.42 -1.54 -13.87
N LEU A 76 -8.57 -1.03 -12.98
CA LEU A 76 -8.69 0.34 -12.46
C LEU A 76 -8.62 1.40 -13.58
N GLN A 77 -7.73 1.19 -14.55
CA GLN A 77 -7.51 2.13 -15.66
C GLN A 77 -8.59 2.04 -16.74
N ASN A 78 -8.93 0.84 -17.18
CA ASN A 78 -9.75 0.62 -18.36
C ASN A 78 -11.26 0.54 -18.04
N GLU A 79 -11.62 -0.15 -16.96
CA GLU A 79 -13.02 -0.34 -16.58
C GLU A 79 -13.54 0.80 -15.70
N LEU A 80 -12.74 1.25 -14.71
CA LEU A 80 -13.14 2.33 -13.82
C LEU A 80 -12.73 3.73 -14.34
N GLY A 81 -11.88 3.78 -15.36
CA GLY A 81 -11.42 5.03 -15.97
C GLY A 81 -10.55 5.90 -15.04
N LEU A 82 -10.01 5.34 -13.96
CA LEU A 82 -9.16 6.05 -13.02
C LEU A 82 -7.84 6.46 -13.68
N LYS A 83 -7.29 7.60 -13.25
CA LYS A 83 -6.10 8.23 -13.85
C LYS A 83 -4.92 8.22 -12.88
N LYS A 84 -3.73 8.42 -13.43
CA LYS A 84 -2.52 8.64 -12.64
C LYS A 84 -2.76 9.76 -11.62
N GLY A 85 -2.41 9.50 -10.36
CA GLY A 85 -2.59 10.42 -9.25
C GLY A 85 -3.93 10.31 -8.52
N ASP A 86 -4.91 9.56 -9.07
CA ASP A 86 -6.14 9.26 -8.33
C ASP A 86 -5.83 8.46 -7.07
N ARG A 87 -6.61 8.70 -6.03
CA ARG A 87 -6.42 8.07 -4.73
C ARG A 87 -7.40 6.93 -4.55
N VAL A 88 -6.88 5.77 -4.22
CA VAL A 88 -7.65 4.54 -3.99
C VAL A 88 -7.46 4.09 -2.55
N ALA A 89 -8.52 4.06 -1.78
CA ALA A 89 -8.52 3.60 -0.40
C ALA A 89 -8.49 2.06 -0.33
N LEU A 90 -7.70 1.51 0.60
CA LEU A 90 -7.65 0.09 0.92
C LEU A 90 -8.10 -0.12 2.37
N MET A 91 -9.30 -0.69 2.56
CA MET A 91 -9.88 -0.98 3.86
C MET A 91 -10.03 -2.49 4.05
N MET A 92 -8.94 -3.12 4.44
CA MET A 92 -8.90 -4.57 4.71
C MET A 92 -7.75 -4.92 5.66
N PRO A 93 -7.87 -6.04 6.40
CA PRO A 93 -6.75 -6.56 7.18
C PRO A 93 -5.69 -7.21 6.27
N ASN A 94 -4.69 -7.84 6.88
CA ASN A 94 -3.61 -8.54 6.17
C ASN A 94 -4.13 -9.81 5.47
N LEU A 95 -4.65 -9.65 4.27
CA LEU A 95 -5.15 -10.71 3.38
C LEU A 95 -4.32 -10.77 2.10
N LEU A 96 -4.40 -11.86 1.35
CA LEU A 96 -3.70 -11.99 0.06
C LEU A 96 -4.18 -10.95 -0.97
N GLN A 97 -5.39 -10.46 -0.85
CA GLN A 97 -5.94 -9.41 -1.70
C GLN A 97 -5.27 -8.05 -1.47
N TYR A 98 -4.74 -7.79 -0.26
CA TYR A 98 -4.10 -6.52 0.05
C TYR A 98 -2.87 -6.25 -0.83
N PRO A 99 -1.85 -7.12 -0.91
CA PRO A 99 -0.70 -6.88 -1.78
C PRO A 99 -1.09 -6.82 -3.27
N ILE A 100 -2.10 -7.56 -3.72
CA ILE A 100 -2.61 -7.47 -5.09
C ILE A 100 -3.12 -6.06 -5.38
N ALA A 101 -3.97 -5.53 -4.50
CA ALA A 101 -4.54 -4.21 -4.64
C ALA A 101 -3.47 -3.12 -4.51
N LEU A 102 -2.58 -3.23 -3.51
CA LEU A 102 -1.47 -2.30 -3.28
C LEU A 102 -0.61 -2.13 -4.54
N PHE A 103 -0.04 -3.24 -5.04
CA PHE A 103 0.83 -3.18 -6.22
C PHE A 103 0.07 -2.85 -7.50
N GLY A 104 -1.20 -3.24 -7.61
CA GLY A 104 -2.05 -2.85 -8.74
C GLY A 104 -2.29 -1.34 -8.81
N ILE A 105 -2.62 -0.71 -7.67
CA ILE A 105 -2.81 0.75 -7.57
C ILE A 105 -1.52 1.49 -7.90
N LEU A 106 -0.39 1.08 -7.30
CA LEU A 106 0.91 1.69 -7.55
C LEU A 106 1.34 1.51 -9.01
N ARG A 107 1.13 0.34 -9.61
CA ARG A 107 1.41 0.04 -11.02
C ARG A 107 0.60 0.91 -11.97
N ALA A 108 -0.64 1.23 -11.60
CA ALA A 108 -1.49 2.14 -12.36
C ALA A 108 -1.08 3.61 -12.21
N GLY A 109 -0.06 3.92 -11.42
CA GLY A 109 0.40 5.29 -11.15
C GLY A 109 -0.51 6.06 -10.18
N MET A 110 -1.31 5.34 -9.43
CA MET A 110 -2.27 5.91 -8.47
C MET A 110 -1.68 5.93 -7.06
N VAL A 111 -2.38 6.59 -6.14
CA VAL A 111 -1.98 6.74 -4.74
C VAL A 111 -2.78 5.78 -3.87
N VAL A 112 -2.08 5.00 -3.04
CA VAL A 112 -2.72 4.13 -2.04
C VAL A 112 -3.02 4.92 -0.78
N VAL A 113 -4.27 4.83 -0.31
CA VAL A 113 -4.71 5.38 0.98
C VAL A 113 -5.07 4.21 1.90
N ASN A 114 -4.21 3.92 2.86
CA ASN A 114 -4.47 2.85 3.82
C ASN A 114 -5.52 3.29 4.84
N VAL A 115 -6.57 2.49 5.00
CA VAL A 115 -7.68 2.74 5.91
C VAL A 115 -7.76 1.64 6.95
N ASN A 116 -7.83 2.03 8.23
CA ASN A 116 -8.01 1.05 9.30
C ASN A 116 -9.41 0.40 9.20
N PRO A 117 -9.49 -0.94 9.04
CA PRO A 117 -10.78 -1.63 8.92
C PRO A 117 -11.67 -1.52 10.16
N LEU A 118 -11.10 -1.12 11.31
CA LEU A 118 -11.83 -0.95 12.56
C LEU A 118 -12.35 0.48 12.78
N TYR A 119 -12.20 1.37 11.80
CA TYR A 119 -12.73 2.73 11.92
C TYR A 119 -14.24 2.75 12.08
N THR A 120 -14.68 3.67 12.93
CA THR A 120 -16.09 4.06 13.01
C THR A 120 -16.53 4.76 11.72
N PRO A 121 -17.84 4.84 11.43
CA PRO A 121 -18.33 5.58 10.27
C PRO A 121 -17.79 7.02 10.18
N ARG A 122 -17.74 7.74 11.30
CA ARG A 122 -17.25 9.12 11.37
C ARG A 122 -15.75 9.23 10.99
N GLU A 123 -14.92 8.32 11.50
CA GLU A 123 -13.49 8.29 11.18
C GLU A 123 -13.26 7.93 9.71
N LEU A 124 -14.04 6.98 9.19
CA LEU A 124 -13.97 6.59 7.78
C LEU A 124 -14.37 7.75 6.86
N GLU A 125 -15.48 8.43 7.15
CA GLU A 125 -15.94 9.61 6.41
C GLU A 125 -14.87 10.70 6.38
N HIS A 126 -14.29 11.00 7.55
CA HIS A 126 -13.23 12.00 7.66
C HIS A 126 -12.02 11.63 6.79
N GLN A 127 -11.51 10.39 6.89
CA GLN A 127 -10.33 9.98 6.13
C GLN A 127 -10.58 9.95 4.62
N LEU A 128 -11.75 9.49 4.17
CA LEU A 128 -12.08 9.44 2.74
C LEU A 128 -12.19 10.85 2.16
N ASN A 129 -12.77 11.80 2.90
CA ASN A 129 -12.87 13.20 2.48
C ASN A 129 -11.52 13.92 2.52
N ASP A 130 -10.75 13.76 3.60
CA ASP A 130 -9.43 14.38 3.76
C ASP A 130 -8.45 13.89 2.69
N SER A 131 -8.42 12.59 2.43
CA SER A 131 -7.57 12.03 1.36
C SER A 131 -8.09 12.35 -0.04
N GLY A 132 -9.36 12.65 -0.21
CA GLY A 132 -10.01 12.79 -1.52
C GLY A 132 -10.00 11.49 -2.32
N ALA A 133 -10.17 10.34 -1.66
CA ALA A 133 -10.21 9.04 -2.33
C ALA A 133 -11.39 8.96 -3.30
N SER A 134 -11.13 8.60 -4.56
CA SER A 134 -12.14 8.44 -5.61
C SER A 134 -12.66 7.00 -5.72
N ALA A 135 -11.92 6.04 -5.18
CA ALA A 135 -12.32 4.63 -5.13
C ALA A 135 -11.91 4.01 -3.79
N ILE A 136 -12.57 2.94 -3.41
CA ILE A 136 -12.23 2.14 -2.24
C ILE A 136 -12.28 0.65 -2.56
N VAL A 137 -11.26 -0.09 -2.13
CA VAL A 137 -11.26 -1.56 -2.09
C VAL A 137 -11.49 -1.98 -0.63
N ILE A 138 -12.55 -2.69 -0.38
CA ILE A 138 -12.99 -3.02 0.98
C ILE A 138 -13.40 -4.48 1.11
N VAL A 139 -13.06 -5.10 2.23
CA VAL A 139 -13.59 -6.42 2.57
C VAL A 139 -15.06 -6.31 2.98
N SER A 140 -15.90 -7.21 2.47
CA SER A 140 -17.34 -7.22 2.68
C SER A 140 -17.75 -7.15 4.15
N ASN A 141 -16.95 -7.68 5.06
CA ASN A 141 -17.17 -7.64 6.50
C ASN A 141 -17.29 -6.22 7.06
N PHE A 142 -16.67 -5.23 6.40
CA PHE A 142 -16.69 -3.83 6.83
C PHE A 142 -17.58 -2.93 5.94
N ALA A 143 -18.24 -3.52 4.93
CA ALA A 143 -19.07 -2.77 3.98
C ALA A 143 -20.19 -1.97 4.66
N HIS A 144 -20.75 -2.49 5.77
CA HIS A 144 -21.78 -1.82 6.56
C HIS A 144 -21.32 -0.48 7.18
N THR A 145 -20.01 -0.33 7.43
CA THR A 145 -19.44 0.94 7.92
C THR A 145 -19.38 1.97 6.79
N LEU A 146 -18.95 1.52 5.60
CA LEU A 146 -18.90 2.37 4.40
C LEU A 146 -20.30 2.80 3.94
N GLU A 147 -21.27 1.89 3.96
CA GLU A 147 -22.66 2.16 3.56
C GLU A 147 -23.25 3.38 4.26
N LYS A 148 -22.91 3.59 5.54
CA LYS A 148 -23.41 4.72 6.33
C LYS A 148 -22.88 6.08 5.91
N VAL A 149 -21.75 6.12 5.19
CA VAL A 149 -21.02 7.36 4.93
C VAL A 149 -20.65 7.59 3.47
N VAL A 150 -20.73 6.59 2.61
CA VAL A 150 -20.24 6.67 1.23
C VAL A 150 -20.85 7.84 0.46
N PHE A 151 -22.12 8.16 0.65
CA PHE A 151 -22.81 9.27 -0.01
C PHE A 151 -22.35 10.66 0.47
N ASN A 152 -21.64 10.74 1.59
CA ASN A 152 -21.06 11.97 2.11
C ASN A 152 -19.58 12.13 1.69
N THR A 153 -19.08 11.26 0.81
CA THR A 153 -17.68 11.23 0.37
C THR A 153 -17.55 11.45 -1.13
N GLN A 154 -16.32 11.59 -1.61
CA GLN A 154 -16.01 11.70 -3.04
C GLN A 154 -15.82 10.34 -3.72
N VAL A 155 -16.03 9.24 -3.02
CA VAL A 155 -15.87 7.87 -3.53
C VAL A 155 -16.91 7.59 -4.62
N LYS A 156 -16.44 7.28 -5.82
CA LYS A 156 -17.28 6.95 -7.00
C LYS A 156 -17.35 5.45 -7.25
N HIS A 157 -16.32 4.70 -6.83
CA HIS A 157 -16.19 3.27 -7.10
C HIS A 157 -15.92 2.51 -5.80
N VAL A 158 -16.75 1.49 -5.55
CA VAL A 158 -16.60 0.58 -4.42
C VAL A 158 -16.32 -0.81 -4.94
N ILE A 159 -15.16 -1.35 -4.61
CA ILE A 159 -14.70 -2.68 -5.00
C ILE A 159 -14.76 -3.57 -3.75
N LEU A 160 -15.66 -4.54 -3.77
CA LEU A 160 -15.82 -5.48 -2.66
C LEU A 160 -14.99 -6.74 -2.89
N THR A 161 -14.26 -7.15 -1.85
CA THR A 161 -13.63 -8.47 -1.78
C THR A 161 -14.11 -9.24 -0.56
N ARG A 162 -13.91 -10.55 -0.54
CA ARG A 162 -14.31 -11.44 0.57
C ARG A 162 -13.07 -12.05 1.21
N MET A 163 -13.17 -12.35 2.50
CA MET A 163 -12.23 -13.27 3.13
C MET A 163 -12.57 -14.66 2.63
N GLY A 164 -11.66 -15.24 1.87
CA GLY A 164 -11.59 -16.61 1.36
C GLY A 164 -12.82 -17.46 1.28
#